data_76a5519d219dd9bf82a44e5ce1fbcc5d
#
_entry.id   76a5519d219dd9bf82a44e5ce1fbcc5d
#
_cell.length_a   1.000
_cell.length_b   1.000
_cell.length_c   1.000
_cell.angle_alpha   90.00
_cell.angle_beta   90.00
_cell.angle_gamma   90.00
#
_symmetry.space_group_name_H-M   'P 1'
#
loop_
_entity.id
_entity.type
_entity.pdbx_description
1 polymer ?
#
loop_
_entity_poly.entity_id
_entity_poly.type
_entity_poly.pdbx_seq_one_letter_code
_entity_poly.pdbx_strand_id
1 'polypeptide(L)'
;MSNYPAITMFFIFVFATLMITYWAAKRTKSRSHFYAAGRKITSLQNGLAIAGDYMSAASFLGISGLVYLSGYDGLIYSIGFLVGWPIIMFLLAERLRNLGDYTFADAASHRLDQTQIRCLAASGSLVTVALYLIAQMVGAGKLIQLLFGLPYEFAVLIVGILMILYVSFGGMLATTWVQIIKAALLLFGATFIAVAVMWITDFSFETLFQEAVKAHSRGHAIMEPGGLVSDPVSAISLGIALMFGTAGLPHILMRFFTVQNAREARKSVFFATGFIGYFYILTFIIGFGAIMLISKNPEFLTASGGLKGGNNMAAIHLANAVGGDMFLGFISAVAFATILAVVSGLTLAGASAVSHDLYASAFKKGKVNEKKELFVSKISAVSLGCIAIFLGILFEQQNVAFMVGLAFAVAASANFPILFLSMYWKKLTSKGALIGGSAGLVTAIILVILGPTIWVDVLEYDQPIFPYKYPALFSVTTSFIVTWFFSITDTGKSAEREIAAFDSQFVQAQIGLRKS
;
A
#
# COMPACT_ATOMS: atom_id res chain seq x y z
N MET A 1 -16.04 -24.03 -17.46
CA MET A 1 -16.32 -25.10 -16.49
C MET A 1 -15.82 -24.63 -15.13
N SER A 2 -16.60 -24.79 -14.08
CA SER A 2 -16.18 -24.42 -12.72
C SER A 2 -15.04 -25.35 -12.28
N ASN A 3 -13.89 -24.78 -11.94
CA ASN A 3 -12.72 -25.52 -11.47
C ASN A 3 -12.90 -25.92 -10.00
N TYR A 4 -13.61 -27.01 -9.77
CA TYR A 4 -13.94 -27.49 -8.42
C TYR A 4 -12.72 -27.68 -7.50
N PRO A 5 -11.57 -28.26 -7.93
CA PRO A 5 -10.37 -28.35 -7.11
C PRO A 5 -9.84 -26.99 -6.66
N ALA A 6 -9.74 -26.03 -7.58
CA ALA A 6 -9.28 -24.68 -7.24
C ALA A 6 -10.23 -23.96 -6.27
N ILE A 7 -11.55 -24.08 -6.49
CA ILE A 7 -12.58 -23.51 -5.62
C ILE A 7 -12.53 -24.12 -4.22
N THR A 8 -12.37 -25.44 -4.13
CA THR A 8 -12.29 -26.14 -2.83
C THR A 8 -11.05 -25.68 -2.04
N MET A 9 -9.89 -25.65 -2.68
CA MET A 9 -8.65 -25.14 -2.06
C MET A 9 -8.78 -23.68 -1.63
N PHE A 10 -9.39 -22.85 -2.47
CA PHE A 10 -9.67 -21.46 -2.12
C PHE A 10 -10.49 -21.35 -0.82
N PHE A 11 -11.60 -22.06 -0.68
CA PHE A 11 -12.43 -22.00 0.52
C PHE A 11 -11.73 -22.54 1.76
N ILE A 12 -10.92 -23.60 1.65
CA ILE A 12 -10.13 -24.11 2.78
C ILE A 12 -9.21 -23.03 3.34
N PHE A 13 -8.45 -22.34 2.48
CA PHE A 13 -7.52 -21.29 2.92
C PHE A 13 -8.22 -20.03 3.40
N VAL A 14 -9.31 -19.60 2.75
CA VAL A 14 -10.10 -18.45 3.20
C VAL A 14 -10.69 -18.74 4.59
N PHE A 15 -11.25 -19.93 4.80
CA PHE A 15 -11.77 -20.33 6.11
C PHE A 15 -10.69 -20.36 7.18
N ALA A 16 -9.52 -20.92 6.87
CA ALA A 16 -8.38 -20.94 7.79
C ALA A 16 -7.94 -19.52 8.20
N THR A 17 -7.86 -18.59 7.26
CA THR A 17 -7.50 -17.18 7.54
C THR A 17 -8.56 -16.47 8.38
N LEU A 18 -9.85 -16.74 8.14
CA LEU A 18 -10.94 -16.20 8.96
C LEU A 18 -10.90 -16.74 10.38
N MET A 19 -10.60 -18.03 10.58
CA MET A 19 -10.42 -18.63 11.92
C MET A 19 -9.26 -17.99 12.69
N ILE A 20 -8.14 -17.73 12.03
CA ILE A 20 -6.99 -17.05 12.64
C ILE A 20 -7.38 -15.63 13.05
N THR A 21 -8.11 -14.92 12.19
CA THR A 21 -8.60 -13.56 12.51
C THR A 21 -9.53 -13.57 13.72
N TYR A 22 -10.46 -14.49 13.77
CA TYR A 22 -11.37 -14.65 14.92
C TYR A 22 -10.64 -14.97 16.21
N TRP A 23 -9.66 -15.88 16.16
CA TRP A 23 -8.81 -16.22 17.31
C TRP A 23 -8.01 -15.00 17.82
N ALA A 24 -7.42 -14.22 16.92
CA ALA A 24 -6.67 -13.02 17.27
C ALA A 24 -7.59 -11.90 17.79
N ALA A 25 -8.77 -11.72 17.20
CA ALA A 25 -9.76 -10.74 17.61
C ALA A 25 -10.24 -10.96 19.06
N LYS A 26 -10.42 -12.21 19.49
CA LYS A 26 -10.76 -12.55 20.89
C LYS A 26 -9.72 -12.07 21.91
N ARG A 27 -8.48 -11.82 21.49
CA ARG A 27 -7.37 -11.37 22.33
C ARG A 27 -7.22 -9.85 22.36
N THR A 28 -7.95 -9.12 21.52
CA THR A 28 -7.95 -7.66 21.46
C THR A 28 -8.88 -7.10 22.52
N LYS A 29 -8.33 -6.79 23.73
CA LYS A 29 -9.12 -6.40 24.91
C LYS A 29 -8.95 -4.93 25.33
N SER A 30 -8.00 -4.19 24.74
CA SER A 30 -7.68 -2.82 25.13
C SER A 30 -7.36 -1.95 23.92
N ARG A 31 -7.38 -0.63 24.11
CA ARG A 31 -6.96 0.37 23.11
C ARG A 31 -5.55 0.08 22.59
N SER A 32 -4.60 -0.26 23.48
CA SER A 32 -3.24 -0.62 23.08
C SER A 32 -3.18 -1.89 22.22
N HIS A 33 -4.01 -2.90 22.49
CA HIS A 33 -4.11 -4.07 21.61
C HIS A 33 -4.74 -3.72 20.27
N PHE A 34 -5.73 -2.82 20.26
CA PHE A 34 -6.44 -2.44 19.04
C PHE A 34 -5.57 -1.61 18.08
N TYR A 35 -4.83 -0.59 18.57
CA TYR A 35 -4.03 0.30 17.72
C TYR A 35 -2.57 -0.11 17.60
N ALA A 36 -1.98 -0.79 18.59
CA ALA A 36 -0.54 -1.07 18.66
C ALA A 36 -0.19 -2.53 19.03
N ALA A 37 -1.11 -3.49 18.86
CA ALA A 37 -0.90 -4.91 19.17
C ALA A 37 -0.28 -5.17 20.56
N GLY A 38 -0.55 -4.30 21.54
CA GLY A 38 -0.01 -4.37 22.90
C GLY A 38 1.49 -4.10 23.00
N ARG A 39 2.15 -3.63 21.92
CA ARG A 39 3.60 -3.33 21.85
C ARG A 39 4.50 -4.53 22.18
N LYS A 40 4.05 -5.76 21.84
CA LYS A 40 4.76 -7.01 22.19
C LYS A 40 5.29 -7.77 20.96
N ILE A 41 5.15 -7.20 19.78
CA ILE A 41 5.59 -7.83 18.53
C ILE A 41 7.11 -7.74 18.44
N THR A 42 7.77 -8.84 18.07
CA THR A 42 9.23 -8.86 17.86
C THR A 42 9.59 -8.21 16.52
N SER A 43 10.85 -7.80 16.34
CA SER A 43 11.30 -7.18 15.09
C SER A 43 11.12 -8.07 13.87
N LEU A 44 11.39 -9.38 13.98
CA LEU A 44 11.18 -10.31 12.87
C LEU A 44 9.69 -10.49 12.53
N GLN A 45 8.84 -10.65 13.55
CA GLN A 45 7.39 -10.74 13.36
C GLN A 45 6.84 -9.47 12.72
N ASN A 46 7.28 -8.30 13.20
CA ASN A 46 6.87 -7.02 12.63
C ASN A 46 7.42 -6.81 11.22
N GLY A 47 8.65 -7.26 10.96
CA GLY A 47 9.24 -7.25 9.62
C GLY A 47 8.44 -8.07 8.62
N LEU A 48 8.02 -9.29 9.01
CA LEU A 48 7.10 -10.12 8.21
C LEU A 48 5.72 -9.48 8.06
N ALA A 49 5.18 -8.85 9.12
CA ALA A 49 3.89 -8.16 9.04
C ALA A 49 3.94 -6.95 8.11
N ILE A 50 5.02 -6.15 8.17
CA ILE A 50 5.26 -5.03 7.25
C ILE A 50 5.41 -5.56 5.81
N ALA A 51 6.24 -6.58 5.61
CA ALA A 51 6.37 -7.21 4.30
C ALA A 51 5.02 -7.75 3.80
N GLY A 52 4.24 -8.35 4.69
CA GLY A 52 2.89 -8.78 4.40
C GLY A 52 1.97 -7.64 3.96
N ASP A 53 1.96 -6.50 4.62
CA ASP A 53 1.18 -5.32 4.19
C ASP A 53 1.64 -4.80 2.83
N TYR A 54 2.92 -4.88 2.55
CA TYR A 54 3.52 -4.32 1.33
C TYR A 54 3.45 -5.26 0.13
N MET A 55 3.63 -6.57 0.33
CA MET A 55 3.41 -7.62 -0.67
C MET A 55 1.89 -7.83 -0.87
N SER A 56 1.25 -6.83 -1.47
CA SER A 56 -0.19 -6.72 -1.71
C SER A 56 -0.57 -7.24 -3.11
N ALA A 57 -1.86 -7.09 -3.48
CA ALA A 57 -2.30 -7.32 -4.86
C ALA A 57 -1.49 -6.50 -5.87
N ALA A 58 -1.14 -5.25 -5.51
CA ALA A 58 -0.32 -4.42 -6.39
C ALA A 58 1.05 -5.02 -6.67
N SER A 59 1.70 -5.58 -5.64
CA SER A 59 3.02 -6.20 -5.80
C SER A 59 2.95 -7.54 -6.53
N PHE A 60 2.01 -8.42 -6.16
CA PHE A 60 1.91 -9.75 -6.74
C PHE A 60 1.23 -9.75 -8.11
N LEU A 61 0.01 -9.23 -8.18
CA LEU A 61 -0.78 -9.24 -9.41
C LEU A 61 -0.39 -8.08 -10.33
N GLY A 62 -0.27 -6.87 -9.76
CA GLY A 62 -0.04 -5.65 -10.53
C GLY A 62 1.35 -5.61 -11.16
N ILE A 63 2.43 -5.83 -10.40
CA ILE A 63 3.80 -5.78 -10.94
C ILE A 63 4.04 -6.92 -11.93
N SER A 64 3.66 -8.16 -11.58
CA SER A 64 3.80 -9.29 -12.52
C SER A 64 3.01 -9.04 -13.82
N GLY A 65 1.84 -8.40 -13.72
CA GLY A 65 1.04 -7.98 -14.88
C GLY A 65 1.70 -6.87 -15.71
N LEU A 66 2.40 -5.92 -15.07
CA LEU A 66 3.15 -4.88 -15.78
C LEU A 66 4.39 -5.45 -16.48
N VAL A 67 5.10 -6.38 -15.85
CA VAL A 67 6.21 -7.10 -16.50
C VAL A 67 5.68 -7.95 -17.66
N TYR A 68 4.55 -8.64 -17.49
CA TYR A 68 3.90 -9.37 -18.57
C TYR A 68 3.57 -8.47 -19.78
N LEU A 69 3.07 -7.25 -19.53
CA LEU A 69 2.67 -6.29 -20.56
C LEU A 69 3.87 -5.58 -21.22
N SER A 70 4.88 -5.22 -20.44
CA SER A 70 5.93 -4.27 -20.84
C SER A 70 7.36 -4.78 -20.62
N GLY A 71 7.52 -6.02 -20.18
CA GLY A 71 8.83 -6.62 -19.95
C GLY A 71 9.63 -5.89 -18.87
N TYR A 72 10.88 -5.58 -19.19
CA TYR A 72 11.84 -4.93 -18.28
C TYR A 72 11.29 -3.65 -17.63
N ASP A 73 10.55 -2.85 -18.37
CA ASP A 73 10.03 -1.57 -17.89
C ASP A 73 9.03 -1.70 -16.73
N GLY A 74 8.38 -2.87 -16.57
CA GLY A 74 7.54 -3.16 -15.40
C GLY A 74 8.30 -3.14 -14.07
N LEU A 75 9.64 -3.30 -14.10
CA LEU A 75 10.50 -3.24 -12.91
C LEU A 75 10.58 -1.87 -12.25
N ILE A 76 10.25 -0.80 -12.95
CA ILE A 76 10.26 0.57 -12.38
C ILE A 76 9.42 0.65 -11.09
N TYR A 77 8.34 -0.14 -11.03
CA TYR A 77 7.51 -0.23 -9.84
C TYR A 77 8.20 -1.00 -8.70
N SER A 78 8.82 -2.15 -8.99
CA SER A 78 9.54 -2.94 -7.98
C SER A 78 10.68 -2.13 -7.35
N ILE A 79 11.48 -1.48 -8.19
CA ILE A 79 12.60 -0.64 -7.75
C ILE A 79 12.08 0.57 -6.97
N GLY A 80 11.09 1.29 -7.51
CA GLY A 80 10.52 2.46 -6.89
C GLY A 80 9.93 2.17 -5.50
N PHE A 81 9.18 1.08 -5.36
CA PHE A 81 8.66 0.62 -4.09
C PHE A 81 9.75 0.18 -3.09
N LEU A 82 10.86 -0.38 -3.56
CA LEU A 82 11.93 -0.87 -2.69
C LEU A 82 12.79 0.24 -2.13
N VAL A 83 13.14 1.26 -2.93
CA VAL A 83 14.08 2.32 -2.53
C VAL A 83 13.55 3.27 -1.45
N GLY A 84 12.25 3.25 -1.15
CA GLY A 84 11.67 3.98 -0.03
C GLY A 84 12.03 3.40 1.35
N TRP A 85 12.35 2.10 1.43
CA TRP A 85 12.62 1.43 2.70
C TRP A 85 13.90 1.89 3.41
N PRO A 86 15.04 2.13 2.74
CA PRO A 86 16.21 2.77 3.35
C PRO A 86 15.89 4.12 4.01
N ILE A 87 15.04 4.96 3.37
CA ILE A 87 14.60 6.24 3.94
C ILE A 87 13.89 6.01 5.27
N ILE A 88 12.95 5.08 5.31
CA ILE A 88 12.22 4.72 6.53
C ILE A 88 13.19 4.19 7.59
N MET A 89 14.09 3.29 7.21
CA MET A 89 15.01 2.61 8.13
C MET A 89 15.96 3.59 8.83
N PHE A 90 16.53 4.52 8.09
CA PHE A 90 17.56 5.42 8.62
C PHE A 90 17.01 6.74 9.14
N LEU A 91 15.88 7.21 8.61
CA LEU A 91 15.38 8.54 8.94
C LEU A 91 14.11 8.52 9.81
N LEU A 92 13.23 7.53 9.68
CA LEU A 92 11.90 7.64 10.27
C LEU A 92 11.62 6.65 11.40
N ALA A 93 11.97 5.36 11.24
CA ALA A 93 11.45 4.28 12.09
C ALA A 93 11.71 4.49 13.59
N GLU A 94 12.94 4.82 13.98
CA GLU A 94 13.30 5.02 15.39
C GLU A 94 12.63 6.28 15.95
N ARG A 95 12.68 7.39 15.20
CA ARG A 95 12.13 8.68 15.63
C ARG A 95 10.62 8.61 15.76
N LEU A 96 9.96 7.98 14.79
CA LEU A 96 8.52 7.79 14.82
C LEU A 96 8.08 6.99 16.05
N ARG A 97 8.81 5.88 16.35
CA ARG A 97 8.53 5.04 17.52
C ARG A 97 8.74 5.78 18.85
N ASN A 98 9.71 6.69 18.90
CA ASN A 98 10.01 7.46 20.10
C ASN A 98 9.03 8.63 20.33
N LEU A 99 8.51 9.26 19.26
CA LEU A 99 7.66 10.45 19.36
C LEU A 99 6.16 10.16 19.35
N GLY A 100 5.71 9.08 18.71
CA GLY A 100 4.29 8.77 18.56
C GLY A 100 3.80 7.61 19.41
N ASP A 101 2.48 7.42 19.44
CA ASP A 101 1.80 6.37 20.19
C ASP A 101 1.07 5.35 19.33
N TYR A 102 0.25 5.82 18.35
CA TYR A 102 -0.64 4.99 17.55
C TYR A 102 -0.64 5.35 16.07
N THR A 103 -0.56 6.64 15.73
CA THR A 103 -0.56 7.13 14.36
C THR A 103 0.66 8.02 14.10
N PHE A 104 1.01 8.22 12.84
CA PHE A 104 2.10 9.13 12.51
C PHE A 104 1.75 10.59 12.84
N ALA A 105 0.46 10.92 12.92
CA ALA A 105 0.00 12.24 13.35
C ALA A 105 0.43 12.58 14.78
N ASP A 106 0.54 11.57 15.67
CA ASP A 106 1.09 11.76 17.03
C ASP A 106 2.51 12.33 16.98
N ALA A 107 3.36 11.76 16.12
CA ALA A 107 4.74 12.18 15.97
C ALA A 107 4.86 13.52 15.22
N ALA A 108 4.10 13.71 14.14
CA ALA A 108 4.11 14.94 13.35
C ALA A 108 3.63 16.15 14.15
N SER A 109 2.63 15.97 15.03
CA SER A 109 2.08 17.04 15.87
C SER A 109 2.76 17.19 17.23
N HIS A 110 3.88 16.49 17.49
CA HIS A 110 4.50 16.42 18.82
C HIS A 110 4.82 17.80 19.45
N ARG A 111 5.34 18.74 18.64
CA ARG A 111 5.62 20.13 19.06
C ARG A 111 4.75 21.17 18.35
N LEU A 112 3.97 20.77 17.35
CA LEU A 112 3.12 21.63 16.55
C LEU A 112 1.68 21.66 17.10
N ASP A 113 0.81 22.51 16.51
CA ASP A 113 -0.60 22.56 16.90
C ASP A 113 -1.29 21.21 16.63
N GLN A 114 -1.71 20.58 17.72
CA GLN A 114 -2.29 19.23 17.70
C GLN A 114 -3.53 19.14 16.80
N THR A 115 -4.42 20.14 16.87
CA THR A 115 -5.69 20.09 16.14
C THR A 115 -5.46 20.23 14.64
N GLN A 116 -4.69 21.23 14.24
CA GLN A 116 -4.45 21.54 12.83
C GLN A 116 -3.68 20.42 12.12
N ILE A 117 -2.59 19.95 12.74
CA ILE A 117 -1.74 18.92 12.14
C ILE A 117 -2.42 17.56 12.09
N ARG A 118 -3.21 17.21 13.11
CA ARG A 118 -4.00 15.95 13.08
C ARG A 118 -5.10 15.99 12.03
N CYS A 119 -5.78 17.12 11.85
CA CYS A 119 -6.77 17.25 10.77
C CYS A 119 -6.13 17.07 9.40
N LEU A 120 -4.99 17.70 9.16
CA LEU A 120 -4.26 17.55 7.90
C LEU A 120 -3.76 16.11 7.67
N ALA A 121 -3.10 15.52 8.66
CA ALA A 121 -2.61 14.15 8.60
C ALA A 121 -3.75 13.14 8.38
N ALA A 122 -4.89 13.32 9.03
CA ALA A 122 -6.07 12.50 8.83
C ALA A 122 -6.64 12.65 7.40
N SER A 123 -6.71 13.87 6.88
CA SER A 123 -7.17 14.12 5.50
C SER A 123 -6.27 13.44 4.47
N GLY A 124 -4.95 13.61 4.58
CA GLY A 124 -3.98 12.92 3.71
C GLY A 124 -4.05 11.39 3.84
N SER A 125 -4.23 10.89 5.07
CA SER A 125 -4.42 9.46 5.33
C SER A 125 -5.66 8.91 4.67
N LEU A 126 -6.80 9.59 4.79
CA LEU A 126 -8.08 9.14 4.24
C LEU A 126 -8.05 9.07 2.72
N VAL A 127 -7.50 10.09 2.04
CA VAL A 127 -7.36 10.07 0.57
C VAL A 127 -6.41 8.96 0.12
N THR A 128 -5.27 8.82 0.79
CA THR A 128 -4.30 7.73 0.50
C THR A 128 -4.94 6.36 0.67
N VAL A 129 -5.65 6.14 1.79
CA VAL A 129 -6.34 4.88 2.09
C VAL A 129 -7.43 4.60 1.07
N ALA A 130 -8.25 5.59 0.69
CA ALA A 130 -9.31 5.42 -0.30
C ALA A 130 -8.75 4.96 -1.65
N LEU A 131 -7.74 5.63 -2.20
CA LEU A 131 -7.09 5.26 -3.45
C LEU A 131 -6.46 3.86 -3.39
N TYR A 132 -5.84 3.51 -2.27
CA TYR A 132 -5.24 2.19 -2.12
C TYR A 132 -6.31 1.09 -1.98
N LEU A 133 -7.43 1.37 -1.31
CA LEU A 133 -8.56 0.43 -1.21
C LEU A 133 -9.17 0.14 -2.59
N ILE A 134 -9.29 1.14 -3.47
CA ILE A 134 -9.76 0.95 -4.86
C ILE A 134 -8.91 -0.13 -5.53
N ALA A 135 -7.58 0.01 -5.49
CA ALA A 135 -6.65 -0.95 -6.09
C ALA A 135 -6.85 -2.38 -5.56
N GLN A 136 -7.04 -2.53 -4.25
CA GLN A 136 -7.29 -3.84 -3.64
C GLN A 136 -8.64 -4.42 -4.08
N MET A 137 -9.68 -3.60 -4.19
CA MET A 137 -11.00 -4.03 -4.66
C MET A 137 -10.97 -4.49 -6.12
N VAL A 138 -10.25 -3.77 -6.99
CA VAL A 138 -10.04 -4.17 -8.39
C VAL A 138 -9.34 -5.54 -8.47
N GLY A 139 -8.24 -5.71 -7.75
CA GLY A 139 -7.52 -6.98 -7.72
C GLY A 139 -8.37 -8.16 -7.22
N ALA A 140 -9.10 -7.96 -6.13
CA ALA A 140 -9.98 -8.99 -5.56
C ALA A 140 -11.18 -9.30 -6.46
N GLY A 141 -11.82 -8.28 -7.03
CA GLY A 141 -12.96 -8.44 -7.95
C GLY A 141 -12.57 -9.27 -9.17
N LYS A 142 -11.44 -8.94 -9.81
CA LYS A 142 -10.92 -9.70 -10.97
C LYS A 142 -10.55 -11.14 -10.60
N LEU A 143 -9.98 -11.37 -9.44
CA LEU A 143 -9.63 -12.70 -8.97
C LEU A 143 -10.89 -13.58 -8.75
N ILE A 144 -11.92 -13.04 -8.08
CA ILE A 144 -13.19 -13.75 -7.85
C ILE A 144 -13.94 -13.94 -9.17
N GLN A 145 -13.95 -12.96 -10.05
CA GLN A 145 -14.52 -13.09 -11.41
C GLN A 145 -13.85 -14.26 -12.16
N LEU A 146 -12.52 -14.34 -12.13
CA LEU A 146 -11.77 -15.42 -12.81
C LEU A 146 -12.07 -16.81 -12.24
N LEU A 147 -12.11 -16.93 -10.91
CA LEU A 147 -12.30 -18.24 -10.25
C LEU A 147 -13.72 -18.77 -10.33
N PHE A 148 -14.73 -17.88 -10.19
CA PHE A 148 -16.11 -18.28 -10.04
C PHE A 148 -16.96 -17.98 -11.28
N GLY A 149 -16.42 -17.25 -12.28
CA GLY A 149 -17.16 -16.85 -13.46
C GLY A 149 -18.31 -15.86 -13.21
N LEU A 150 -18.26 -15.14 -12.08
CA LEU A 150 -19.27 -14.15 -11.70
C LEU A 150 -19.08 -12.84 -12.47
N PRO A 151 -20.15 -12.06 -12.74
CA PRO A 151 -20.00 -10.68 -13.17
C PRO A 151 -19.14 -9.87 -12.18
N TYR A 152 -18.33 -8.95 -12.69
CA TYR A 152 -17.35 -8.23 -11.88
C TYR A 152 -17.96 -7.46 -10.71
N GLU A 153 -19.09 -6.78 -10.93
CA GLU A 153 -19.79 -5.99 -9.91
C GLU A 153 -20.24 -6.86 -8.72
N PHE A 154 -20.75 -8.07 -9.02
CA PHE A 154 -21.11 -9.04 -7.97
C PHE A 154 -19.88 -9.56 -7.23
N ALA A 155 -18.79 -9.79 -7.95
CA ALA A 155 -17.52 -10.21 -7.32
C ALA A 155 -17.02 -9.13 -6.35
N VAL A 156 -16.99 -7.86 -6.76
CA VAL A 156 -16.60 -6.72 -5.92
C VAL A 156 -17.53 -6.56 -4.71
N LEU A 157 -18.84 -6.72 -4.89
CA LEU A 157 -19.82 -6.62 -3.81
C LEU A 157 -19.58 -7.71 -2.74
N ILE A 158 -19.39 -8.97 -3.14
CA ILE A 158 -19.10 -10.09 -2.25
C ILE A 158 -17.80 -9.81 -1.47
N VAL A 159 -16.74 -9.42 -2.18
CA VAL A 159 -15.45 -9.09 -1.56
C VAL A 159 -15.61 -7.95 -0.55
N GLY A 160 -16.33 -6.89 -0.92
CA GLY A 160 -16.55 -5.73 -0.07
C GLY A 160 -17.32 -6.07 1.21
N ILE A 161 -18.34 -6.91 1.12
CA ILE A 161 -19.08 -7.40 2.30
C ILE A 161 -18.16 -8.21 3.21
N LEU A 162 -17.40 -9.15 2.64
CA LEU A 162 -16.41 -9.95 3.41
C LEU A 162 -15.36 -9.05 4.08
N MET A 163 -14.89 -8.03 3.37
CA MET A 163 -13.98 -7.02 3.89
C MET A 163 -14.55 -6.28 5.10
N ILE A 164 -15.77 -5.76 4.99
CA ILE A 164 -16.45 -5.04 6.09
C ILE A 164 -16.60 -5.95 7.30
N LEU A 165 -17.02 -7.19 7.11
CA LEU A 165 -17.13 -8.18 8.18
C LEU A 165 -15.76 -8.44 8.82
N TYR A 166 -14.74 -8.67 8.01
CA TYR A 166 -13.38 -8.96 8.48
C TYR A 166 -12.80 -7.83 9.33
N VAL A 167 -12.95 -6.57 8.88
CA VAL A 167 -12.41 -5.39 9.58
C VAL A 167 -13.17 -5.08 10.87
N SER A 168 -14.49 -5.35 10.91
CA SER A 168 -15.32 -5.06 12.09
C SER A 168 -14.90 -5.82 13.35
N PHE A 169 -14.24 -6.96 13.21
CA PHE A 169 -13.78 -7.81 14.31
C PHE A 169 -12.27 -7.68 14.59
N GLY A 170 -11.49 -7.11 13.65
CA GLY A 170 -10.05 -7.01 13.75
C GLY A 170 -9.57 -5.80 14.57
N GLY A 171 -8.28 -5.81 14.87
CA GLY A 171 -7.50 -4.67 15.38
C GLY A 171 -6.05 -4.94 14.99
N MET A 172 -5.10 -4.11 15.38
CA MET A 172 -3.69 -4.24 15.00
C MET A 172 -3.10 -5.61 15.35
N LEU A 173 -3.51 -6.21 16.46
CA LEU A 173 -3.05 -7.55 16.85
C LEU A 173 -3.51 -8.62 15.84
N ALA A 174 -4.78 -8.59 15.44
CA ALA A 174 -5.33 -9.53 14.47
C ALA A 174 -4.69 -9.34 13.10
N THR A 175 -4.62 -8.10 12.61
CA THR A 175 -3.99 -7.80 11.33
C THR A 175 -2.52 -8.21 11.30
N THR A 176 -1.78 -8.05 12.40
CA THR A 176 -0.37 -8.46 12.47
C THR A 176 -0.19 -9.95 12.23
N TRP A 177 -0.93 -10.81 12.93
CA TRP A 177 -0.80 -12.26 12.78
C TRP A 177 -1.23 -12.75 11.39
N VAL A 178 -2.31 -12.19 10.87
CA VAL A 178 -2.77 -12.53 9.52
C VAL A 178 -1.73 -12.12 8.47
N GLN A 179 -1.13 -10.94 8.61
CA GLN A 179 -0.07 -10.47 7.72
C GLN A 179 1.18 -11.36 7.76
N ILE A 180 1.60 -11.82 8.94
CA ILE A 180 2.73 -12.75 9.09
C ILE A 180 2.47 -14.04 8.32
N ILE A 181 1.32 -14.67 8.54
CA ILE A 181 0.99 -15.94 7.93
C ILE A 181 0.86 -15.82 6.42
N LYS A 182 0.14 -14.80 5.94
CA LYS A 182 -0.01 -14.59 4.50
C LYS A 182 1.32 -14.27 3.82
N ALA A 183 2.21 -13.49 4.48
CA ALA A 183 3.53 -13.20 3.94
C ALA A 183 4.33 -14.48 3.70
N ALA A 184 4.33 -15.39 4.68
CA ALA A 184 5.00 -16.68 4.55
C ALA A 184 4.39 -17.52 3.41
N LEU A 185 3.06 -17.59 3.31
CA LEU A 185 2.38 -18.35 2.26
C LEU A 185 2.60 -17.73 0.87
N LEU A 186 2.57 -16.41 0.75
CA LEU A 186 2.81 -15.73 -0.52
C LEU A 186 4.26 -15.88 -0.98
N LEU A 187 5.23 -15.74 -0.08
CA LEU A 187 6.64 -16.00 -0.39
C LEU A 187 6.86 -17.43 -0.83
N PHE A 188 6.25 -18.41 -0.15
CA PHE A 188 6.31 -19.81 -0.55
C PHE A 188 5.73 -20.03 -1.95
N GLY A 189 4.51 -19.54 -2.21
CA GLY A 189 3.85 -19.69 -3.50
C GLY A 189 4.60 -19.00 -4.65
N ALA A 190 5.05 -17.76 -4.44
CA ALA A 190 5.84 -17.02 -5.42
C ALA A 190 7.20 -17.69 -5.70
N THR A 191 7.86 -18.20 -4.66
CA THR A 191 9.11 -18.97 -4.81
C THR A 191 8.88 -20.24 -5.64
N PHE A 192 7.79 -20.99 -5.36
CA PHE A 192 7.45 -22.17 -6.14
C PHE A 192 7.26 -21.84 -7.61
N ILE A 193 6.48 -20.80 -7.95
CA ILE A 193 6.27 -20.37 -9.34
C ILE A 193 7.61 -20.01 -10.00
N ALA A 194 8.41 -19.18 -9.33
CA ALA A 194 9.69 -18.73 -9.88
C ALA A 194 10.67 -19.88 -10.09
N VAL A 195 10.76 -20.81 -9.13
CA VAL A 195 11.61 -22.01 -9.27
C VAL A 195 11.11 -22.90 -10.40
N ALA A 196 9.78 -23.11 -10.53
CA ALA A 196 9.22 -23.89 -11.63
C ALA A 196 9.53 -23.27 -13.00
N VAL A 197 9.42 -21.95 -13.14
CA VAL A 197 9.82 -21.23 -14.37
C VAL A 197 11.30 -21.41 -14.65
N MET A 198 12.15 -21.21 -13.64
CA MET A 198 13.60 -21.37 -13.80
C MET A 198 14.02 -22.82 -14.11
N TRP A 199 13.28 -23.81 -13.56
CA TRP A 199 13.48 -25.21 -13.91
C TRP A 199 13.21 -25.49 -15.39
N ILE A 200 12.15 -24.92 -15.95
CA ILE A 200 11.81 -25.04 -17.39
C ILE A 200 12.89 -24.43 -18.30
N THR A 201 13.62 -23.43 -17.80
CA THR A 201 14.70 -22.75 -18.54
C THR A 201 16.10 -23.23 -18.14
N ASP A 202 16.21 -24.42 -17.53
CA ASP A 202 17.48 -24.98 -17.04
C ASP A 202 18.26 -24.00 -16.13
N PHE A 203 17.54 -23.22 -15.31
CA PHE A 203 18.08 -22.14 -14.46
C PHE A 203 18.85 -21.06 -15.21
N SER A 204 18.59 -20.87 -16.50
CA SER A 204 19.19 -19.83 -17.34
C SER A 204 18.27 -18.61 -17.48
N PHE A 205 18.69 -17.47 -16.98
CA PHE A 205 18.02 -16.19 -17.23
C PHE A 205 18.07 -15.79 -18.70
N GLU A 206 19.16 -16.12 -19.39
CA GLU A 206 19.30 -15.84 -20.82
C GLU A 206 18.22 -16.58 -21.61
N THR A 207 18.02 -17.87 -21.34
CA THR A 207 16.96 -18.67 -21.97
C THR A 207 15.58 -18.09 -21.66
N LEU A 208 15.32 -17.71 -20.39
CA LEU A 208 14.06 -17.09 -19.98
C LEU A 208 13.77 -15.83 -20.82
N PHE A 209 14.74 -14.93 -20.96
CA PHE A 209 14.57 -13.69 -21.71
C PHE A 209 14.41 -13.92 -23.20
N GLN A 210 15.22 -14.81 -23.80
CA GLN A 210 15.12 -15.15 -25.22
C GLN A 210 13.75 -15.73 -25.57
N GLU A 211 13.25 -16.67 -24.76
CA GLU A 211 11.93 -17.28 -24.99
C GLU A 211 10.80 -16.27 -24.76
N ALA A 212 10.91 -15.39 -23.77
CA ALA A 212 9.95 -14.32 -23.56
C ALA A 212 9.93 -13.32 -24.74
N VAL A 213 11.09 -12.94 -25.27
CA VAL A 213 11.21 -12.08 -26.46
C VAL A 213 10.56 -12.72 -27.69
N LYS A 214 10.74 -14.03 -27.89
CA LYS A 214 10.09 -14.77 -28.99
C LYS A 214 8.56 -14.88 -28.82
N ALA A 215 8.11 -14.93 -27.56
CA ALA A 215 6.69 -15.10 -27.26
C ALA A 215 5.90 -13.79 -27.33
N HIS A 216 6.49 -12.68 -26.93
CA HIS A 216 5.82 -11.39 -26.81
C HIS A 216 5.62 -10.70 -28.17
N SER A 217 4.48 -10.05 -28.38
CA SER A 217 4.13 -9.34 -29.63
C SER A 217 5.09 -8.19 -29.99
N ARG A 218 5.71 -7.56 -28.97
CA ARG A 218 6.69 -6.47 -29.14
C ARG A 218 8.13 -6.98 -29.36
N GLY A 219 8.36 -8.29 -29.32
CA GLY A 219 9.67 -8.87 -29.52
C GLY A 219 10.74 -8.29 -28.58
N HIS A 220 11.89 -7.92 -29.13
CA HIS A 220 13.04 -7.41 -28.37
C HIS A 220 12.75 -6.11 -27.60
N ALA A 221 11.76 -5.32 -28.01
CA ALA A 221 11.40 -4.07 -27.34
C ALA A 221 10.94 -4.24 -25.87
N ILE A 222 10.62 -5.46 -25.41
CA ILE A 222 10.34 -5.73 -23.99
C ILE A 222 11.58 -5.72 -23.10
N MET A 223 12.78 -5.75 -23.69
CA MET A 223 14.06 -5.66 -22.97
C MET A 223 14.59 -4.22 -22.92
N GLU A 224 13.90 -3.27 -23.55
CA GLU A 224 14.28 -1.87 -23.63
C GLU A 224 13.44 -1.01 -22.70
N PRO A 225 13.97 0.09 -22.14
CA PRO A 225 13.20 1.05 -21.36
C PRO A 225 12.24 1.87 -22.24
N GLY A 226 11.22 2.49 -21.61
CA GLY A 226 10.28 3.40 -22.29
C GLY A 226 9.02 2.75 -22.81
N GLY A 227 8.84 1.45 -22.60
CA GLY A 227 7.64 0.73 -23.01
C GLY A 227 6.41 0.98 -22.13
N LEU A 228 6.61 1.30 -20.86
CA LEU A 228 5.57 1.62 -19.88
C LEU A 228 5.54 3.11 -19.56
N VAL A 229 6.72 3.72 -19.40
CA VAL A 229 6.88 5.15 -19.07
C VAL A 229 7.88 5.74 -20.07
N SER A 230 7.36 6.42 -21.09
CA SER A 230 8.16 6.92 -22.22
C SER A 230 8.77 8.29 -22.00
N ASP A 231 8.18 9.12 -21.10
CA ASP A 231 8.66 10.48 -20.86
C ASP A 231 9.41 10.61 -19.53
N PRO A 232 10.51 11.40 -19.50
CA PRO A 232 11.34 11.56 -18.30
C PRO A 232 10.61 12.19 -17.11
N VAL A 233 9.64 13.06 -17.35
CA VAL A 233 8.88 13.75 -16.29
C VAL A 233 8.01 12.74 -15.56
N SER A 234 7.30 11.87 -16.28
CA SER A 234 6.52 10.78 -15.68
C SER A 234 7.41 9.78 -14.94
N ALA A 235 8.59 9.44 -15.48
CA ALA A 235 9.53 8.53 -14.84
C ALA A 235 10.04 9.10 -13.50
N ILE A 236 10.49 10.34 -13.48
CA ILE A 236 10.94 11.02 -12.25
C ILE A 236 9.79 11.17 -11.27
N SER A 237 8.61 11.57 -11.74
CA SER A 237 7.43 11.74 -10.91
C SER A 237 6.98 10.43 -10.27
N LEU A 238 7.00 9.32 -11.02
CA LEU A 238 6.74 7.98 -10.50
C LEU A 238 7.78 7.58 -9.45
N GLY A 239 9.06 7.77 -9.73
CA GLY A 239 10.15 7.49 -8.78
C GLY A 239 9.97 8.24 -7.46
N ILE A 240 9.67 9.55 -7.50
CA ILE A 240 9.38 10.38 -6.33
C ILE A 240 8.15 9.85 -5.57
N ALA A 241 7.05 9.53 -6.30
CA ALA A 241 5.84 8.98 -5.72
C ALA A 241 6.12 7.70 -4.92
N LEU A 242 6.77 6.72 -5.54
CA LEU A 242 6.98 5.41 -4.94
C LEU A 242 7.98 5.47 -3.78
N MET A 243 9.08 6.20 -3.93
CA MET A 243 10.13 6.32 -2.93
C MET A 243 9.63 7.03 -1.66
N PHE A 244 9.10 8.24 -1.79
CA PHE A 244 8.66 9.05 -0.65
C PHE A 244 7.25 8.67 -0.18
N GLY A 245 6.41 8.16 -1.07
CA GLY A 245 5.08 7.67 -0.71
C GLY A 245 5.16 6.50 0.26
N THR A 246 6.10 5.57 0.09
CA THR A 246 6.36 4.49 1.06
C THR A 246 6.51 5.03 2.49
N ALA A 247 7.22 6.15 2.65
CA ALA A 247 7.46 6.82 3.92
C ALA A 247 6.27 7.67 4.43
N GLY A 248 5.21 7.80 3.63
CA GLY A 248 3.98 8.53 3.98
C GLY A 248 2.74 7.64 4.16
N LEU A 249 2.85 6.32 4.02
CA LEU A 249 1.72 5.40 4.12
C LEU A 249 1.26 5.20 5.57
N PRO A 250 0.03 5.58 5.94
CA PRO A 250 -0.42 5.55 7.33
C PRO A 250 -0.44 4.13 7.92
N HIS A 251 -0.90 3.12 7.19
CA HIS A 251 -0.96 1.73 7.67
C HIS A 251 0.43 1.11 7.90
N ILE A 252 1.43 1.49 7.10
CA ILE A 252 2.82 1.07 7.30
C ILE A 252 3.42 1.76 8.53
N LEU A 253 3.24 3.08 8.64
CA LEU A 253 3.79 3.86 9.75
C LEU A 253 3.22 3.42 11.11
N MET A 254 1.97 2.97 11.18
CA MET A 254 1.36 2.40 12.39
C MET A 254 2.08 1.14 12.89
N ARG A 255 2.74 0.37 12.02
CA ARG A 255 3.50 -0.85 12.40
C ARG A 255 4.67 -0.56 13.33
N PHE A 256 5.24 0.64 13.28
CA PHE A 256 6.36 0.98 14.17
C PHE A 256 5.95 1.13 15.62
N PHE A 257 4.66 1.33 15.91
CA PHE A 257 4.14 1.40 17.27
C PHE A 257 3.85 0.02 17.90
N THR A 258 3.89 -1.06 17.12
CA THR A 258 3.60 -2.43 17.60
C THR A 258 4.77 -3.08 18.34
N VAL A 259 5.98 -2.59 18.15
CA VAL A 259 7.21 -3.11 18.77
C VAL A 259 7.56 -2.38 20.07
N GLN A 260 8.43 -2.98 20.89
CA GLN A 260 8.75 -2.49 22.23
C GLN A 260 9.48 -1.15 22.25
N ASN A 261 10.43 -0.95 21.35
CA ASN A 261 11.33 0.21 21.34
C ASN A 261 11.80 0.58 19.92
N ALA A 262 12.51 1.69 19.81
CA ALA A 262 13.00 2.25 18.56
C ALA A 262 13.96 1.32 17.82
N ARG A 263 14.87 0.64 18.54
CA ARG A 263 15.82 -0.31 17.95
C ARG A 263 15.08 -1.47 17.25
N GLU A 264 14.02 -2.00 17.90
CA GLU A 264 13.18 -3.05 17.32
C GLU A 264 12.37 -2.54 16.10
N ALA A 265 11.97 -1.25 16.11
CA ALA A 265 11.33 -0.63 14.94
C ALA A 265 12.28 -0.61 13.73
N ARG A 266 13.52 -0.15 13.90
CA ARG A 266 14.52 -0.14 12.82
C ARG A 266 14.88 -1.55 12.33
N LYS A 267 15.08 -2.51 13.25
CA LYS A 267 15.30 -3.91 12.88
C LYS A 267 14.13 -4.51 12.09
N SER A 268 12.89 -4.14 12.43
CA SER A 268 11.72 -4.57 11.67
C SER A 268 11.79 -4.13 10.20
N VAL A 269 12.24 -2.89 9.96
CA VAL A 269 12.40 -2.37 8.59
C VAL A 269 13.49 -3.13 7.85
N PHE A 270 14.61 -3.46 8.50
CA PHE A 270 15.67 -4.27 7.90
C PHE A 270 15.14 -5.63 7.40
N PHE A 271 14.41 -6.36 8.26
CA PHE A 271 13.80 -7.63 7.86
C PHE A 271 12.77 -7.45 6.75
N ALA A 272 11.90 -6.44 6.87
CA ALA A 272 10.89 -6.14 5.85
C ALA A 272 11.54 -5.87 4.49
N THR A 273 12.61 -5.05 4.45
CA THR A 273 13.34 -4.73 3.22
C THR A 273 13.91 -5.98 2.55
N GLY A 274 14.47 -6.91 3.34
CA GLY A 274 14.98 -8.19 2.83
C GLY A 274 13.88 -9.06 2.22
N PHE A 275 12.75 -9.23 2.91
CA PHE A 275 11.62 -10.03 2.39
C PHE A 275 10.98 -9.39 1.15
N ILE A 276 10.80 -8.08 1.14
CA ILE A 276 10.23 -7.34 0.01
C ILE A 276 11.16 -7.39 -1.20
N GLY A 277 12.47 -7.17 -0.98
CA GLY A 277 13.46 -7.25 -2.05
C GLY A 277 13.52 -8.64 -2.70
N TYR A 278 13.54 -9.70 -1.88
CA TYR A 278 13.44 -11.07 -2.36
C TYR A 278 12.16 -11.30 -3.18
N PHE A 279 11.02 -10.85 -2.67
CA PHE A 279 9.74 -10.98 -3.35
C PHE A 279 9.72 -10.28 -4.72
N TYR A 280 10.37 -9.12 -4.85
CA TYR A 280 10.43 -8.40 -6.12
C TYR A 280 11.31 -9.09 -7.16
N ILE A 281 12.34 -9.82 -6.74
CA ILE A 281 13.08 -10.71 -7.64
C ILE A 281 12.15 -11.82 -8.17
N LEU A 282 11.32 -12.39 -7.29
CA LEU A 282 10.36 -13.42 -7.70
C LEU A 282 9.31 -12.87 -8.69
N THR A 283 8.75 -11.67 -8.45
CA THR A 283 7.74 -11.09 -9.36
C THR A 283 8.29 -10.77 -10.75
N PHE A 284 9.58 -10.47 -10.83
CA PHE A 284 10.28 -10.32 -12.10
C PHE A 284 10.32 -11.64 -12.88
N ILE A 285 10.78 -12.72 -12.25
CA ILE A 285 10.81 -14.05 -12.86
C ILE A 285 9.40 -14.50 -13.25
N ILE A 286 8.42 -14.27 -12.38
CA ILE A 286 7.00 -14.59 -12.63
C ILE A 286 6.47 -13.83 -13.85
N GLY A 287 6.77 -12.55 -13.99
CA GLY A 287 6.32 -11.75 -15.12
C GLY A 287 6.89 -12.22 -16.46
N PHE A 288 8.19 -12.47 -16.53
CA PHE A 288 8.84 -13.02 -17.74
C PHE A 288 8.42 -14.47 -18.01
N GLY A 289 8.28 -15.30 -16.98
CA GLY A 289 7.73 -16.65 -17.10
C GLY A 289 6.29 -16.64 -17.64
N ALA A 290 5.48 -15.67 -17.24
CA ALA A 290 4.15 -15.50 -17.80
C ALA A 290 4.19 -15.11 -19.29
N ILE A 291 5.08 -14.20 -19.70
CA ILE A 291 5.27 -13.92 -21.13
C ILE A 291 5.61 -15.21 -21.88
N MET A 292 6.58 -15.97 -21.40
CA MET A 292 7.06 -17.19 -22.06
C MET A 292 5.97 -18.27 -22.19
N LEU A 293 5.23 -18.55 -21.11
CA LEU A 293 4.37 -19.74 -21.03
C LEU A 293 2.91 -19.51 -21.40
N ILE A 294 2.38 -18.28 -21.19
CA ILE A 294 0.95 -18.05 -21.33
C ILE A 294 0.56 -17.11 -22.46
N SER A 295 1.47 -16.25 -22.96
CA SER A 295 1.11 -15.21 -23.94
C SER A 295 0.67 -15.75 -25.31
N LYS A 296 1.01 -16.99 -25.67
CA LYS A 296 0.59 -17.68 -26.91
C LYS A 296 -0.33 -18.86 -26.64
N ASN A 297 -0.66 -19.18 -25.40
CA ASN A 297 -1.51 -20.32 -25.08
C ASN A 297 -3.00 -19.90 -25.11
N PRO A 298 -3.81 -20.44 -26.06
CA PRO A 298 -5.25 -20.10 -26.20
C PRO A 298 -6.07 -20.39 -24.94
N GLU A 299 -5.62 -21.29 -24.09
CA GLU A 299 -6.31 -21.63 -22.84
C GLU A 299 -6.44 -20.40 -21.92
N PHE A 300 -5.42 -19.52 -21.91
CA PHE A 300 -5.37 -18.34 -21.03
C PHE A 300 -5.85 -17.05 -21.75
N LEU A 301 -6.07 -17.10 -23.05
CA LEU A 301 -6.41 -15.94 -23.87
C LEU A 301 -7.93 -15.84 -24.15
N THR A 302 -8.41 -14.62 -24.30
CA THR A 302 -9.74 -14.32 -24.81
C THR A 302 -9.77 -14.44 -26.33
N ALA A 303 -10.95 -14.45 -26.93
CA ALA A 303 -11.10 -14.46 -28.40
C ALA A 303 -10.44 -13.24 -29.08
N SER A 304 -10.29 -12.12 -28.36
CA SER A 304 -9.59 -10.92 -28.84
C SER A 304 -8.06 -10.96 -28.64
N GLY A 305 -7.51 -12.06 -28.11
CA GLY A 305 -6.07 -12.23 -27.86
C GLY A 305 -5.54 -11.61 -26.56
N GLY A 306 -6.40 -10.96 -25.77
CA GLY A 306 -6.05 -10.47 -24.45
C GLY A 306 -6.06 -11.57 -23.40
N LEU A 307 -5.39 -11.36 -22.25
CA LEU A 307 -5.39 -12.32 -21.14
C LEU A 307 -6.78 -12.36 -20.46
N LYS A 308 -7.29 -13.55 -20.17
CA LYS A 308 -8.55 -13.73 -19.42
C LYS A 308 -8.44 -13.04 -18.04
N GLY A 309 -9.39 -12.17 -17.72
CA GLY A 309 -9.36 -11.36 -16.49
C GLY A 309 -8.38 -10.19 -16.50
N GLY A 310 -7.72 -9.92 -17.63
CA GLY A 310 -6.77 -8.81 -17.81
C GLY A 310 -5.36 -9.10 -17.31
N ASN A 311 -4.44 -8.16 -17.53
CA ASN A 311 -3.02 -8.34 -17.24
C ASN A 311 -2.71 -8.59 -15.74
N ASN A 312 -3.55 -8.10 -14.83
CA ASN A 312 -3.42 -8.37 -13.40
C ASN A 312 -3.49 -9.87 -13.05
N MET A 313 -4.03 -10.72 -13.95
CA MET A 313 -4.15 -12.16 -13.73
C MET A 313 -2.96 -12.97 -14.27
N ALA A 314 -1.91 -12.34 -14.80
CA ALA A 314 -0.74 -13.02 -15.36
C ALA A 314 -0.08 -14.02 -14.39
N ALA A 315 0.16 -13.61 -13.15
CA ALA A 315 0.73 -14.50 -12.12
C ALA A 315 -0.19 -15.68 -11.77
N ILE A 316 -1.52 -15.49 -11.81
CA ILE A 316 -2.51 -16.52 -11.51
C ILE A 316 -2.56 -17.56 -12.63
N HIS A 317 -2.57 -17.12 -13.88
CA HIS A 317 -2.52 -18.03 -15.04
C HIS A 317 -1.19 -18.78 -15.12
N LEU A 318 -0.08 -18.10 -14.81
CA LEU A 318 1.22 -18.77 -14.74
C LEU A 318 1.23 -19.85 -13.65
N ALA A 319 0.64 -19.57 -12.47
CA ALA A 319 0.53 -20.56 -11.41
C ALA A 319 -0.25 -21.81 -11.87
N ASN A 320 -1.31 -21.64 -12.66
CA ASN A 320 -2.02 -22.75 -13.30
C ASN A 320 -1.11 -23.52 -14.27
N ALA A 321 -0.41 -22.79 -15.15
CA ALA A 321 0.45 -23.40 -16.15
C ALA A 321 1.58 -24.26 -15.56
N VAL A 322 2.14 -23.87 -14.40
CA VAL A 322 3.29 -24.59 -13.79
C VAL A 322 2.87 -25.56 -12.67
N GLY A 323 1.70 -25.39 -12.05
CA GLY A 323 1.29 -26.18 -10.89
C GLY A 323 -0.10 -26.79 -11.00
N GLY A 324 -0.80 -26.59 -12.11
CA GLY A 324 -2.15 -27.12 -12.35
C GLY A 324 -3.22 -26.52 -11.44
N ASP A 325 -4.40 -27.12 -11.46
CA ASP A 325 -5.61 -26.60 -10.82
C ASP A 325 -5.53 -26.50 -9.29
N MET A 326 -4.88 -27.46 -8.64
CA MET A 326 -4.72 -27.42 -7.18
C MET A 326 -3.86 -26.24 -6.74
N PHE A 327 -2.78 -25.99 -7.46
CA PHE A 327 -1.90 -24.88 -7.16
C PHE A 327 -2.53 -23.53 -7.55
N LEU A 328 -3.30 -23.49 -8.63
CA LEU A 328 -4.17 -22.34 -8.97
C LEU A 328 -5.06 -21.97 -7.78
N GLY A 329 -5.75 -22.95 -7.20
CA GLY A 329 -6.61 -22.74 -6.04
C GLY A 329 -5.85 -22.24 -4.82
N PHE A 330 -4.69 -22.83 -4.53
CA PHE A 330 -3.81 -22.39 -3.44
C PHE A 330 -3.35 -20.95 -3.62
N ILE A 331 -2.74 -20.61 -4.75
CA ILE A 331 -2.18 -19.25 -4.96
C ILE A 331 -3.28 -18.19 -5.04
N SER A 332 -4.43 -18.54 -5.61
CA SER A 332 -5.60 -17.65 -5.65
C SER A 332 -6.15 -17.37 -4.25
N ALA A 333 -6.22 -18.39 -3.39
CA ALA A 333 -6.61 -18.21 -1.99
C ALA A 333 -5.60 -17.37 -1.21
N VAL A 334 -4.30 -17.58 -1.43
CA VAL A 334 -3.24 -16.78 -0.81
C VAL A 334 -3.29 -15.34 -1.30
N ALA A 335 -3.48 -15.10 -2.60
CA ALA A 335 -3.65 -13.77 -3.16
C ALA A 335 -4.89 -13.07 -2.58
N PHE A 336 -6.03 -13.77 -2.47
CA PHE A 336 -7.24 -13.25 -1.88
C PHE A 336 -7.08 -12.92 -0.39
N ALA A 337 -6.50 -13.83 0.39
CA ALA A 337 -6.18 -13.59 1.81
C ALA A 337 -5.23 -12.41 1.97
N THR A 338 -4.29 -12.24 1.02
CA THR A 338 -3.39 -11.09 0.94
C THR A 338 -4.16 -9.80 0.77
N ILE A 339 -5.12 -9.75 -0.14
CA ILE A 339 -5.96 -8.57 -0.37
C ILE A 339 -6.78 -8.24 0.89
N LEU A 340 -7.48 -9.21 1.46
CA LEU A 340 -8.29 -9.02 2.67
C LEU A 340 -7.46 -8.49 3.85
N ALA A 341 -6.24 -8.99 4.03
CA ALA A 341 -5.38 -8.56 5.11
C ALA A 341 -4.85 -7.12 4.91
N VAL A 342 -4.47 -6.74 3.68
CA VAL A 342 -4.05 -5.36 3.35
C VAL A 342 -5.22 -4.39 3.50
N VAL A 343 -6.39 -4.76 3.01
CA VAL A 343 -7.62 -3.98 3.18
C VAL A 343 -7.93 -3.76 4.66
N SER A 344 -7.75 -4.78 5.51
CA SER A 344 -7.92 -4.64 6.96
C SER A 344 -6.96 -3.61 7.56
N GLY A 345 -5.68 -3.66 7.19
CA GLY A 345 -4.67 -2.68 7.63
C GLY A 345 -4.98 -1.25 7.17
N LEU A 346 -5.34 -1.09 5.89
CA LEU A 346 -5.74 0.20 5.32
C LEU A 346 -6.99 0.78 6.00
N THR A 347 -8.01 -0.04 6.15
CA THR A 347 -9.27 0.39 6.79
C THR A 347 -9.07 0.71 8.25
N LEU A 348 -8.23 -0.05 8.98
CA LEU A 348 -7.85 0.27 10.35
C LEU A 348 -7.12 1.62 10.42
N ALA A 349 -6.19 1.90 9.51
CA ALA A 349 -5.49 3.17 9.46
C ALA A 349 -6.43 4.34 9.17
N GLY A 350 -7.32 4.21 8.19
CA GLY A 350 -8.34 5.23 7.88
C GLY A 350 -9.32 5.42 9.02
N ALA A 351 -9.80 4.34 9.62
CA ALA A 351 -10.69 4.42 10.79
C ALA A 351 -10.00 5.04 12.02
N SER A 352 -8.70 4.79 12.21
CA SER A 352 -7.88 5.42 13.26
C SER A 352 -7.70 6.91 13.01
N ALA A 353 -7.48 7.33 11.76
CA ALA A 353 -7.42 8.75 11.40
C ALA A 353 -8.73 9.47 11.75
N VAL A 354 -9.89 8.87 11.53
CA VAL A 354 -11.18 9.45 11.91
C VAL A 354 -11.40 9.40 13.41
N SER A 355 -11.24 8.23 14.04
CA SER A 355 -11.62 8.03 15.45
C SER A 355 -10.61 8.59 16.43
N HIS A 356 -9.31 8.35 16.20
CA HIS A 356 -8.24 8.78 17.08
C HIS A 356 -7.80 10.22 16.79
N ASP A 357 -7.44 10.51 15.52
CA ASP A 357 -6.86 11.81 15.19
C ASP A 357 -7.94 12.91 15.13
N LEU A 358 -9.03 12.72 14.37
CA LEU A 358 -10.09 13.74 14.26
C LEU A 358 -10.99 13.76 15.48
N TYR A 359 -11.70 12.65 15.77
CA TYR A 359 -12.76 12.69 16.79
C TYR A 359 -12.20 12.81 18.20
N ALA A 360 -11.30 11.91 18.63
CA ALA A 360 -10.82 11.88 20.01
C ALA A 360 -9.84 13.03 20.31
N SER A 361 -8.85 13.23 19.44
CA SER A 361 -7.74 14.16 19.70
C SER A 361 -8.05 15.58 19.24
N ALA A 362 -8.40 15.80 17.96
CA ALA A 362 -8.61 17.14 17.43
C ALA A 362 -9.90 17.79 17.98
N PHE A 363 -11.06 17.11 17.84
CA PHE A 363 -12.35 17.73 18.20
C PHE A 363 -12.68 17.61 19.69
N LYS A 364 -12.40 16.48 20.32
CA LYS A 364 -12.73 16.27 21.75
C LYS A 364 -11.56 16.52 22.70
N LYS A 365 -10.37 16.88 22.18
CA LYS A 365 -9.17 17.22 22.96
C LYS A 365 -8.83 16.18 24.03
N GLY A 366 -8.92 14.90 23.66
CA GLY A 366 -8.66 13.76 24.55
C GLY A 366 -9.80 13.40 25.54
N LYS A 367 -10.89 14.17 25.58
CA LYS A 367 -12.01 13.95 26.53
C LYS A 367 -13.06 12.97 25.94
N VAL A 368 -12.63 11.75 25.59
CA VAL A 368 -13.51 10.72 25.00
C VAL A 368 -13.36 9.41 25.75
N ASN A 369 -14.50 8.74 25.96
CA ASN A 369 -14.52 7.38 26.48
C ASN A 369 -14.03 6.40 25.39
N GLU A 370 -13.18 5.45 25.76
CA GLU A 370 -12.62 4.41 24.89
C GLU A 370 -13.70 3.68 24.06
N LYS A 371 -14.85 3.37 24.67
CA LYS A 371 -15.98 2.72 23.97
C LYS A 371 -16.53 3.57 22.83
N LYS A 372 -16.64 4.90 23.02
CA LYS A 372 -17.13 5.81 21.98
C LYS A 372 -16.13 5.96 20.85
N GLU A 373 -14.83 6.04 21.16
CA GLU A 373 -13.76 6.09 20.14
C GLU A 373 -13.76 4.83 19.27
N LEU A 374 -13.85 3.65 19.89
CA LEU A 374 -13.94 2.38 19.16
C LEU A 374 -15.24 2.25 18.33
N PHE A 375 -16.35 2.80 18.81
CA PHE A 375 -17.60 2.84 18.03
C PHE A 375 -17.45 3.71 16.77
N VAL A 376 -16.88 4.92 16.90
CA VAL A 376 -16.59 5.80 15.76
C VAL A 376 -15.64 5.10 14.77
N SER A 377 -14.61 4.40 15.28
CA SER A 377 -13.70 3.63 14.44
C SER A 377 -14.44 2.58 13.58
N LYS A 378 -15.37 1.83 14.17
CA LYS A 378 -16.17 0.82 13.45
C LYS A 378 -17.06 1.43 12.37
N ILE A 379 -17.76 2.53 12.67
CA ILE A 379 -18.59 3.23 11.67
C ILE A 379 -17.71 3.72 10.51
N SER A 380 -16.56 4.33 10.82
CA SER A 380 -15.64 4.82 9.80
C SER A 380 -15.11 3.69 8.91
N ALA A 381 -14.83 2.52 9.49
CA ALA A 381 -14.42 1.35 8.75
C ALA A 381 -15.49 0.87 7.76
N VAL A 382 -16.75 0.82 8.19
CA VAL A 382 -17.89 0.46 7.32
C VAL A 382 -18.06 1.49 6.19
N SER A 383 -18.00 2.78 6.51
CA SER A 383 -18.11 3.85 5.50
C SER A 383 -17.00 3.77 4.45
N LEU A 384 -15.75 3.56 4.88
CA LEU A 384 -14.63 3.35 3.97
C LEU A 384 -14.82 2.10 3.09
N GLY A 385 -15.40 1.04 3.65
CA GLY A 385 -15.75 -0.17 2.90
C GLY A 385 -16.77 0.09 1.80
N CYS A 386 -17.84 0.82 2.10
CA CYS A 386 -18.86 1.20 1.10
C CYS A 386 -18.26 2.06 -0.03
N ILE A 387 -17.41 3.03 0.32
CA ILE A 387 -16.71 3.87 -0.65
C ILE A 387 -15.79 3.01 -1.54
N ALA A 388 -15.06 2.06 -0.94
CA ALA A 388 -14.16 1.18 -1.67
C ALA A 388 -14.90 0.27 -2.66
N ILE A 389 -16.09 -0.26 -2.31
CA ILE A 389 -16.93 -1.04 -3.23
C ILE A 389 -17.33 -0.19 -4.42
N PHE A 390 -17.91 0.98 -4.18
CA PHE A 390 -18.38 1.87 -5.25
C PHE A 390 -17.24 2.26 -6.20
N LEU A 391 -16.13 2.73 -5.65
CA LEU A 391 -14.98 3.14 -6.45
C LEU A 391 -14.27 1.94 -7.11
N GLY A 392 -14.27 0.76 -6.47
CA GLY A 392 -13.73 -0.46 -7.06
C GLY A 392 -14.45 -0.88 -8.35
N ILE A 393 -15.77 -0.65 -8.42
CA ILE A 393 -16.56 -0.89 -9.63
C ILE A 393 -16.19 0.13 -10.72
N LEU A 394 -16.08 1.41 -10.36
CA LEU A 394 -15.78 2.48 -11.30
C LEU A 394 -14.39 2.34 -11.96
N PHE A 395 -13.42 1.79 -11.25
CA PHE A 395 -12.03 1.66 -11.71
C PHE A 395 -11.64 0.25 -12.18
N GLU A 396 -12.61 -0.56 -12.61
CA GLU A 396 -12.44 -1.98 -13.00
C GLU A 396 -11.26 -2.25 -13.94
N GLN A 397 -11.04 -1.38 -14.93
CA GLN A 397 -10.07 -1.60 -16.01
C GLN A 397 -8.62 -1.21 -15.64
N GLN A 398 -8.41 -0.64 -14.46
CA GLN A 398 -7.11 -0.11 -14.09
C GLN A 398 -6.14 -1.21 -13.58
N ASN A 399 -4.85 -1.03 -13.86
CA ASN A 399 -3.82 -1.88 -13.26
C ASN A 399 -3.67 -1.58 -11.76
N VAL A 400 -3.60 -2.64 -10.95
CA VAL A 400 -3.56 -2.53 -9.48
C VAL A 400 -2.30 -1.82 -8.98
N ALA A 401 -1.12 -2.08 -9.58
CA ALA A 401 0.12 -1.41 -9.18
C ALA A 401 0.09 0.08 -9.52
N PHE A 402 -0.47 0.43 -10.68
CA PHE A 402 -0.66 1.82 -11.09
C PHE A 402 -1.56 2.59 -10.11
N MET A 403 -2.71 2.04 -9.73
CA MET A 403 -3.63 2.67 -8.77
C MET A 403 -2.99 2.86 -7.39
N VAL A 404 -2.20 1.88 -6.95
CA VAL A 404 -1.41 2.03 -5.72
C VAL A 404 -0.35 3.12 -5.87
N GLY A 405 0.28 3.26 -7.04
CA GLY A 405 1.21 4.35 -7.35
C GLY A 405 0.59 5.75 -7.16
N LEU A 406 -0.70 5.93 -7.49
CA LEU A 406 -1.43 7.19 -7.22
C LEU A 406 -1.63 7.42 -5.72
N ALA A 407 -1.96 6.38 -4.95
CA ALA A 407 -2.06 6.49 -3.49
C ALA A 407 -0.71 6.89 -2.86
N PHE A 408 0.40 6.35 -3.39
CA PHE A 408 1.75 6.74 -2.97
C PHE A 408 2.08 8.19 -3.35
N ALA A 409 1.64 8.67 -4.51
CA ALA A 409 1.82 10.06 -4.91
C ALA A 409 1.13 11.02 -3.92
N VAL A 410 -0.08 10.71 -3.47
CA VAL A 410 -0.79 11.49 -2.44
C VAL A 410 -0.06 11.41 -1.10
N ALA A 411 0.36 10.21 -0.66
CA ALA A 411 1.11 10.03 0.58
C ALA A 411 2.44 10.81 0.57
N ALA A 412 3.17 10.78 -0.55
CA ALA A 412 4.40 11.55 -0.76
C ALA A 412 4.18 13.06 -0.70
N SER A 413 3.01 13.54 -1.10
CA SER A 413 2.71 14.98 -1.22
C SER A 413 2.11 15.58 0.06
N ALA A 414 1.32 14.79 0.80
CA ALA A 414 0.61 15.28 1.98
C ALA A 414 1.28 14.84 3.30
N ASN A 415 1.55 13.54 3.45
CA ASN A 415 1.97 12.96 4.72
C ASN A 415 3.48 13.03 4.95
N PHE A 416 4.27 12.65 3.93
CA PHE A 416 5.73 12.56 4.06
C PHE A 416 6.38 13.92 4.35
N PRO A 417 6.09 15.04 3.65
CA PRO A 417 6.74 16.31 3.90
C PRO A 417 6.53 16.81 5.33
N ILE A 418 5.30 16.71 5.84
CA ILE A 418 4.97 17.13 7.21
C ILE A 418 5.69 16.27 8.23
N LEU A 419 5.64 14.96 8.08
CA LEU A 419 6.29 14.02 8.99
C LEU A 419 7.80 14.23 8.99
N PHE A 420 8.42 14.32 7.82
CA PHE A 420 9.87 14.51 7.68
C PHE A 420 10.32 15.86 8.25
N LEU A 421 9.70 16.96 7.82
CA LEU A 421 10.09 18.30 8.27
C LEU A 421 9.81 18.53 9.76
N SER A 422 8.77 17.92 10.34
CA SER A 422 8.52 18.00 11.79
C SER A 422 9.66 17.40 12.63
N MET A 423 10.36 16.39 12.11
CA MET A 423 11.45 15.70 12.80
C MET A 423 12.84 16.31 12.54
N TYR A 424 13.02 16.98 11.39
CA TYR A 424 14.35 17.39 10.93
C TYR A 424 14.53 18.88 10.75
N TRP A 425 13.47 19.66 10.59
CA TRP A 425 13.59 21.08 10.30
C TRP A 425 13.09 21.96 11.46
N LYS A 426 14.03 22.61 12.14
CA LYS A 426 13.78 23.41 13.34
C LYS A 426 12.77 24.55 13.09
N LYS A 427 12.84 25.20 11.91
CA LYS A 427 11.99 26.35 11.57
C LYS A 427 10.58 25.98 11.09
N LEU A 428 10.22 24.70 11.02
CA LEU A 428 8.86 24.30 10.70
C LEU A 428 7.89 24.84 11.74
N THR A 429 6.82 25.50 11.28
CA THR A 429 5.71 25.97 12.12
C THR A 429 4.40 25.26 11.75
N SER A 430 3.42 25.28 12.66
CA SER A 430 2.09 24.71 12.40
C SER A 430 1.41 25.34 11.19
N LYS A 431 1.54 26.67 11.03
CA LYS A 431 1.01 27.39 9.88
C LYS A 431 1.64 26.93 8.56
N GLY A 432 2.97 26.84 8.52
CA GLY A 432 3.68 26.34 7.34
C GLY A 432 3.33 24.89 7.00
N ALA A 433 3.30 24.02 8.00
CA ALA A 433 2.92 22.62 7.83
C ALA A 433 1.48 22.47 7.31
N LEU A 434 0.52 23.21 7.90
CA LEU A 434 -0.89 23.15 7.49
C LEU A 434 -1.08 23.64 6.05
N ILE A 435 -0.56 24.83 5.71
CA ILE A 435 -0.76 25.40 4.38
C ILE A 435 -0.01 24.59 3.33
N GLY A 436 1.26 24.23 3.59
CA GLY A 436 2.07 23.48 2.64
C GLY A 436 1.60 22.04 2.42
N GLY A 437 1.25 21.33 3.49
CA GLY A 437 0.69 19.98 3.37
C GLY A 437 -0.68 19.96 2.70
N SER A 438 -1.54 20.97 2.99
CA SER A 438 -2.82 21.13 2.28
C SER A 438 -2.61 21.45 0.80
N ALA A 439 -1.66 22.33 0.47
CA ALA A 439 -1.32 22.63 -0.92
C ALA A 439 -0.83 21.39 -1.66
N GLY A 440 0.05 20.58 -1.03
CA GLY A 440 0.52 19.32 -1.60
C GLY A 440 -0.62 18.33 -1.84
N LEU A 441 -1.50 18.14 -0.85
CA LEU A 441 -2.67 17.27 -0.96
C LEU A 441 -3.62 17.71 -2.07
N VAL A 442 -4.00 18.97 -2.07
CA VAL A 442 -4.94 19.54 -3.07
C VAL A 442 -4.34 19.47 -4.48
N THR A 443 -3.05 19.84 -4.63
CA THR A 443 -2.36 19.73 -5.91
C THR A 443 -2.33 18.27 -6.40
N ALA A 444 -2.01 17.31 -5.54
CA ALA A 444 -2.01 15.91 -5.92
C ALA A 444 -3.39 15.44 -6.40
N ILE A 445 -4.47 15.77 -5.65
CA ILE A 445 -5.84 15.39 -6.02
C ILE A 445 -6.26 16.04 -7.35
N ILE A 446 -6.03 17.35 -7.51
CA ILE A 446 -6.40 18.07 -8.73
C ILE A 446 -5.66 17.48 -9.93
N LEU A 447 -4.36 17.24 -9.84
CA LEU A 447 -3.58 16.71 -10.96
C LEU A 447 -3.92 15.25 -11.28
N VAL A 448 -4.32 14.45 -10.28
CA VAL A 448 -4.86 13.07 -10.52
C VAL A 448 -6.19 13.15 -11.27
N ILE A 449 -7.09 14.07 -10.90
CA ILE A 449 -8.39 14.22 -11.57
C ILE A 449 -8.21 14.72 -13.01
N LEU A 450 -7.36 15.71 -13.22
CA LEU A 450 -7.10 16.32 -14.53
C LEU A 450 -6.18 15.47 -15.41
N GLY A 451 -5.58 14.43 -14.87
CA GLY A 451 -4.66 13.53 -15.55
C GLY A 451 -5.37 12.46 -16.39
N PRO A 452 -4.62 11.71 -17.22
CA PRO A 452 -5.18 10.74 -18.16
C PRO A 452 -6.13 9.72 -17.52
N THR A 453 -5.79 9.22 -16.35
CA THR A 453 -6.53 8.12 -15.70
C THR A 453 -7.95 8.48 -15.33
N ILE A 454 -8.20 9.67 -14.78
CA ILE A 454 -9.56 10.06 -14.41
C ILE A 454 -10.21 10.83 -15.56
N TRP A 455 -9.49 11.79 -16.13
CA TRP A 455 -10.06 12.68 -17.15
C TRP A 455 -10.40 11.94 -18.45
N VAL A 456 -9.53 11.01 -18.90
CA VAL A 456 -9.75 10.24 -20.14
C VAL A 456 -10.38 8.88 -19.87
N ASP A 457 -9.73 8.03 -19.01
CA ASP A 457 -10.17 6.64 -18.88
C ASP A 457 -11.51 6.48 -18.11
N VAL A 458 -11.84 7.41 -17.19
CA VAL A 458 -13.07 7.33 -16.37
C VAL A 458 -14.15 8.31 -16.82
N LEU A 459 -13.76 9.57 -17.12
CA LEU A 459 -14.72 10.61 -17.53
C LEU A 459 -14.93 10.69 -19.05
N GLU A 460 -14.18 9.89 -19.82
CA GLU A 460 -14.31 9.71 -21.27
C GLU A 460 -14.10 11.00 -22.10
N TYR A 461 -13.25 11.96 -21.59
CA TYR A 461 -12.84 13.10 -22.38
C TYR A 461 -11.72 12.73 -23.36
N ASP A 462 -11.64 13.40 -24.51
CA ASP A 462 -10.69 13.08 -25.59
C ASP A 462 -9.21 13.26 -25.19
N GLN A 463 -8.91 14.27 -24.38
CA GLN A 463 -7.52 14.59 -23.98
C GLN A 463 -7.44 15.04 -22.53
N PRO A 464 -6.38 14.69 -21.80
CA PRO A 464 -6.18 15.11 -20.43
C PRO A 464 -5.77 16.59 -20.37
N ILE A 465 -6.23 17.33 -19.36
CA ILE A 465 -5.78 18.69 -19.08
C ILE A 465 -4.35 18.67 -18.54
N PHE A 466 -4.03 17.72 -17.66
CA PHE A 466 -2.68 17.48 -17.17
C PHE A 466 -2.09 16.28 -17.91
N PRO A 467 -1.00 16.48 -18.69
CA PRO A 467 -0.55 15.44 -19.63
C PRO A 467 0.14 14.23 -19.00
N TYR A 468 0.54 14.33 -17.72
CA TYR A 468 1.31 13.29 -17.05
C TYR A 468 0.42 12.37 -16.19
N LYS A 469 0.77 11.08 -16.14
CA LYS A 469 0.05 10.09 -15.32
C LYS A 469 0.31 10.24 -13.82
N TYR A 470 1.46 10.81 -13.43
CA TYR A 470 1.90 10.89 -12.02
C TYR A 470 2.11 12.33 -11.59
N PRO A 471 1.42 12.80 -10.53
CA PRO A 471 1.48 14.19 -10.10
C PRO A 471 2.64 14.50 -9.15
N ALA A 472 3.36 13.50 -8.62
CA ALA A 472 4.20 13.63 -7.44
C ALA A 472 5.34 14.64 -7.60
N LEU A 473 5.97 14.74 -8.77
CA LEU A 473 7.01 15.76 -9.01
C LEU A 473 6.50 17.17 -8.72
N PHE A 474 5.27 17.47 -9.13
CA PHE A 474 4.66 18.77 -8.96
C PHE A 474 4.09 18.95 -7.55
N SER A 475 3.33 18.00 -7.07
CA SER A 475 2.62 18.09 -5.79
C SER A 475 3.55 18.00 -4.57
N VAL A 476 4.60 17.16 -4.62
CA VAL A 476 5.63 17.10 -3.56
C VAL A 476 6.44 18.40 -3.54
N THR A 477 6.86 18.87 -4.70
CA THR A 477 7.60 20.15 -4.83
C THR A 477 6.77 21.32 -4.29
N THR A 478 5.48 21.39 -4.65
CA THR A 478 4.54 22.38 -4.11
C THR A 478 4.46 22.29 -2.60
N SER A 479 4.29 21.09 -2.05
CA SER A 479 4.23 20.88 -0.60
C SER A 479 5.47 21.43 0.11
N PHE A 480 6.67 21.06 -0.32
CA PHE A 480 7.92 21.53 0.30
C PHE A 480 8.13 23.04 0.17
N ILE A 481 7.93 23.61 -1.02
CA ILE A 481 8.13 25.06 -1.25
C ILE A 481 7.14 25.87 -0.42
N VAL A 482 5.86 25.51 -0.43
CA VAL A 482 4.82 26.24 0.30
C VAL A 482 5.04 26.07 1.82
N THR A 483 5.38 24.88 2.30
CA THR A 483 5.72 24.67 3.71
C THR A 483 6.92 25.53 4.14
N TRP A 484 7.97 25.53 3.34
CA TRP A 484 9.16 26.36 3.59
C TRP A 484 8.81 27.84 3.67
N PHE A 485 8.12 28.36 2.65
CA PHE A 485 7.78 29.79 2.56
C PHE A 485 6.93 30.25 3.76
N PHE A 486 5.84 29.54 4.05
CA PHE A 486 4.94 29.92 5.15
C PHE A 486 5.53 29.69 6.54
N SER A 487 6.50 28.78 6.68
CA SER A 487 7.20 28.60 7.96
C SER A 487 8.22 29.72 8.21
N ILE A 488 9.00 30.16 7.21
CA ILE A 488 10.00 31.21 7.43
C ILE A 488 9.38 32.62 7.55
N THR A 489 8.17 32.82 7.02
CA THR A 489 7.43 34.09 7.12
C THR A 489 6.52 34.15 8.34
N ASP A 490 6.42 33.06 9.12
CA ASP A 490 5.59 33.02 10.32
C ASP A 490 6.36 33.57 11.53
N THR A 491 5.97 34.79 11.95
CA THR A 491 6.55 35.52 13.09
C THR A 491 5.65 35.50 14.32
N GLY A 492 4.65 34.65 14.35
CA GLY A 492 3.70 34.55 15.47
C GLY A 492 4.32 33.96 16.74
N LYS A 493 3.79 34.32 17.92
CA LYS A 493 4.21 33.75 19.22
C LYS A 493 4.11 32.23 19.30
N SER A 494 3.19 31.62 18.53
CA SER A 494 3.09 30.16 18.42
C SER A 494 4.31 29.60 17.71
N ALA A 495 4.72 30.21 16.59
CA ALA A 495 5.89 29.81 15.83
C ALA A 495 7.17 29.85 16.68
N GLU A 496 7.38 30.92 17.48
CA GLU A 496 8.52 31.02 18.38
C GLU A 496 8.59 29.86 19.41
N ARG A 497 7.43 29.51 20.02
CA ARG A 497 7.33 28.37 20.95
C ARG A 497 7.62 27.04 20.27
N GLU A 498 7.07 26.82 19.08
CA GLU A 498 7.26 25.61 18.29
C GLU A 498 8.73 25.44 17.88
N ILE A 499 9.39 26.53 17.47
CA ILE A 499 10.83 26.54 17.12
C ILE A 499 11.69 26.26 18.37
N ALA A 500 11.38 26.86 19.51
CA ALA A 500 12.10 26.65 20.78
C ALA A 500 11.93 25.19 21.29
N ALA A 501 10.78 24.57 21.05
CA ALA A 501 10.53 23.18 21.46
C ALA A 501 11.25 22.13 20.61
N PHE A 502 11.84 22.52 19.46
CA PHE A 502 12.48 21.58 18.53
C PHE A 502 13.64 20.81 19.16
N ASP A 503 14.54 21.46 19.89
CA ASP A 503 15.74 20.82 20.43
C ASP A 503 15.36 19.74 21.46
N SER A 504 14.31 19.98 22.28
CA SER A 504 13.77 18.99 23.20
C SER A 504 13.14 17.80 22.45
N GLN A 505 12.34 18.07 21.42
CA GLN A 505 11.79 17.02 20.56
C GLN A 505 12.89 16.21 19.86
N PHE A 506 13.92 16.87 19.34
CA PHE A 506 15.01 16.22 18.63
C PHE A 506 15.76 15.24 19.56
N VAL A 507 16.07 15.66 20.78
CA VAL A 507 16.68 14.77 21.80
C VAL A 507 15.76 13.61 22.12
N GLN A 508 14.47 13.86 22.36
CA GLN A 508 13.48 12.80 22.66
C GLN A 508 13.36 11.80 21.49
N ALA A 509 13.39 12.30 20.25
CA ALA A 509 13.36 11.46 19.05
C ALA A 509 14.55 10.49 18.98
N GLN A 510 15.72 10.88 19.49
CA GLN A 510 16.92 10.06 19.51
C GLN A 510 16.94 9.05 20.65
N ILE A 511 16.63 9.47 21.88
CA ILE A 511 16.84 8.65 23.08
C ILE A 511 15.57 7.99 23.61
N GLY A 512 14.37 8.39 23.15
CA GLY A 512 13.09 7.79 23.52
C GLY A 512 12.64 8.07 24.97
N LEU A 513 13.33 8.92 25.71
CA LEU A 513 12.93 9.30 27.07
C LEU A 513 11.75 10.27 27.01
N ARG A 514 10.60 9.83 27.48
CA ARG A 514 9.45 10.73 27.71
C ARG A 514 9.63 11.44 29.02
N LYS A 515 9.46 12.78 29.05
CA LYS A 515 9.27 13.49 30.31
C LYS A 515 8.04 12.91 30.99
N SER A 516 8.26 12.34 32.18
CA SER A 516 7.20 11.85 33.09
C SER A 516 6.22 12.97 33.45
#